data_7d0df0a485ab6f989bf6092aeb0fd913
#
_entry.id   7d0df0a485ab6f989bf6092aeb0fd913
#
_cell.length_a   1.000
_cell.length_b   1.000
_cell.length_c   1.000
_cell.angle_alpha   90.00
_cell.angle_beta   90.00
_cell.angle_gamma   90.00
#
_symmetry.space_group_name_H-M   'P 1'
#
loop_
_entity.id
_entity.type
_entity.pdbx_description
1 polymer ?
#
loop_
_entity_poly.entity_id
_entity_poly.type
_entity_poly.pdbx_seq_one_letter_code
_entity_poly.pdbx_strand_id
1 'polypeptide(L)'
;PERRPGWRQPRDRSYLHELARAHGLNQPVFVYPLYEVACQAAWGQTPQEGLAESAALWSDLSQVASNNPYAFIREPRSAAEIAEVSPSNRPIAWPYSKLMVANPVVNQGAAFIITSAAQARAAGIPEDRWIHVGPGAAANEARDWVSRERYDQSLAQDSVLESVLNQAGLSGPQIDLVELYSCFPCVPKMAQRSLQMAKDRAISVTGGLTFFGAPLNNYMTHAIAATVLRLRVKPSACALVYGQGEFVTKHHAIVLGGGARPWLGEAPAPERTTANVVKTNAPAIDPDASGSVRVETGTVLFDRAGMPTHGVVVGRTADNARTLARVPASDLRSIGALTRADRTPVGRTARLRKADDGLLECAFD
;
A
#
# COMPACT_ATOMS: atom_id res chain seq x y z
N PRO A 1 -25.18 4.36 -22.23
CA PRO A 1 -24.19 5.35 -22.61
C PRO A 1 -23.17 4.69 -23.52
N GLU A 2 -23.09 5.17 -24.77
CA GLU A 2 -22.11 4.68 -25.73
C GLU A 2 -20.69 4.87 -25.22
N ARG A 3 -19.87 3.82 -25.32
CA ARG A 3 -18.46 3.88 -24.92
C ARG A 3 -17.69 4.74 -25.95
N ARG A 4 -16.98 5.75 -25.46
CA ARG A 4 -16.08 6.53 -26.32
C ARG A 4 -15.04 5.63 -26.95
N PRO A 5 -14.74 5.73 -28.26
CA PRO A 5 -13.67 4.99 -28.88
C PRO A 5 -12.33 5.22 -28.16
N GLY A 6 -11.59 4.14 -27.89
CA GLY A 6 -10.30 4.21 -27.17
C GLY A 6 -10.37 4.15 -25.64
N TRP A 7 -11.57 4.11 -25.05
CA TRP A 7 -11.70 3.96 -23.62
C TRP A 7 -11.38 2.52 -23.17
N ARG A 8 -10.24 2.35 -22.49
CA ARG A 8 -9.87 1.04 -21.90
C ARG A 8 -10.60 0.86 -20.59
N GLN A 9 -11.07 -0.35 -20.33
CA GLN A 9 -11.69 -0.66 -19.04
C GLN A 9 -10.66 -0.45 -17.92
N PRO A 10 -10.97 0.32 -16.84
CA PRO A 10 -10.03 0.58 -15.75
C PRO A 10 -9.57 -0.69 -15.00
N ARG A 11 -10.19 -1.83 -15.28
CA ARG A 11 -9.96 -3.11 -14.59
C ARG A 11 -9.28 -4.17 -15.47
N ASP A 12 -8.75 -3.80 -16.63
CA ASP A 12 -7.92 -4.72 -17.40
C ASP A 12 -6.65 -5.04 -16.61
N ARG A 13 -6.53 -6.28 -16.17
CA ARG A 13 -5.38 -6.84 -15.44
C ARG A 13 -4.68 -7.92 -16.25
N SER A 14 -4.75 -7.83 -17.55
CA SER A 14 -4.06 -8.74 -18.49
C SER A 14 -2.54 -8.78 -18.29
N TYR A 15 -1.97 -7.74 -17.64
CA TYR A 15 -0.56 -7.68 -17.29
C TYR A 15 -0.15 -8.59 -16.12
N LEU A 16 -1.12 -9.12 -15.35
CA LEU A 16 -0.81 -10.06 -14.29
C LEU A 16 -0.52 -11.45 -14.86
N HIS A 17 0.47 -12.11 -14.31
CA HIS A 17 0.79 -13.48 -14.62
C HIS A 17 -0.44 -14.39 -14.47
N GLU A 18 -0.55 -15.40 -15.32
CA GLU A 18 -1.69 -16.33 -15.28
C GLU A 18 -1.82 -17.08 -13.97
N LEU A 19 -0.70 -17.43 -13.30
CA LEU A 19 -0.70 -18.04 -11.98
C LEU A 19 -1.42 -17.14 -10.94
N ALA A 20 -1.21 -15.82 -10.97
CA ALA A 20 -1.90 -14.91 -10.07
C ALA A 20 -3.42 -15.00 -10.26
N ARG A 21 -3.87 -15.01 -11.52
CA ARG A 21 -5.28 -15.10 -11.86
C ARG A 21 -5.88 -16.46 -11.50
N ALA A 22 -5.16 -17.55 -11.80
CA ALA A 22 -5.60 -18.91 -11.51
C ALA A 22 -5.80 -19.16 -9.99
N HIS A 23 -4.97 -18.50 -9.16
CA HIS A 23 -5.08 -18.59 -7.70
C HIS A 23 -6.01 -17.51 -7.08
N GLY A 24 -6.76 -16.75 -7.88
CA GLY A 24 -7.67 -15.71 -7.40
C GLY A 24 -6.99 -14.42 -6.90
N LEU A 25 -5.66 -14.28 -7.06
CA LEU A 25 -4.86 -13.17 -6.57
C LEU A 25 -4.79 -12.03 -7.60
N ASN A 26 -5.95 -11.53 -8.00
CA ASN A 26 -6.11 -10.46 -8.97
C ASN A 26 -6.82 -9.21 -8.42
N GLN A 27 -7.11 -9.18 -7.12
CA GLN A 27 -7.70 -8.06 -6.42
C GLN A 27 -6.74 -7.56 -5.34
N PRO A 28 -6.65 -6.23 -5.08
CA PRO A 28 -5.79 -5.69 -4.03
C PRO A 28 -6.00 -6.35 -2.68
N VAL A 29 -7.26 -6.57 -2.28
CA VAL A 29 -7.61 -7.19 -0.99
C VAL A 29 -7.04 -8.61 -0.80
N PHE A 30 -6.64 -9.30 -1.86
CA PHE A 30 -6.08 -10.65 -1.82
C PHE A 30 -4.56 -10.66 -2.06
N VAL A 31 -4.00 -9.60 -2.65
CA VAL A 31 -2.57 -9.51 -2.97
C VAL A 31 -1.78 -8.82 -1.85
N TYR A 32 -2.30 -7.72 -1.30
CA TYR A 32 -1.58 -6.97 -0.26
C TYR A 32 -1.29 -7.74 1.04
N PRO A 33 -2.10 -8.72 1.45
CA PRO A 33 -1.75 -9.63 2.54
C PRO A 33 -0.40 -10.33 2.37
N LEU A 34 -0.01 -10.66 1.12
CA LEU A 34 1.30 -11.27 0.83
C LEU A 34 2.45 -10.34 1.22
N TYR A 35 2.32 -9.04 0.94
CA TYR A 35 3.32 -8.06 1.38
C TYR A 35 3.36 -7.95 2.90
N GLU A 36 2.20 -7.93 3.55
CA GLU A 36 2.13 -7.83 5.02
C GLU A 36 2.87 -8.99 5.69
N VAL A 37 2.58 -10.23 5.27
CA VAL A 37 3.20 -11.44 5.85
C VAL A 37 4.71 -11.47 5.61
N ALA A 38 5.17 -11.08 4.42
CA ALA A 38 6.59 -10.98 4.11
C ALA A 38 7.28 -9.87 4.95
N CYS A 39 6.64 -8.70 5.06
CA CYS A 39 7.13 -7.59 5.86
C CYS A 39 7.26 -7.96 7.33
N GLN A 40 6.25 -8.58 7.93
CA GLN A 40 6.28 -9.02 9.33
C GLN A 40 7.47 -9.94 9.58
N ALA A 41 7.69 -10.92 8.70
CA ALA A 41 8.83 -11.84 8.82
C ALA A 41 10.18 -11.11 8.69
N ALA A 42 10.33 -10.21 7.72
CA ALA A 42 11.56 -9.45 7.52
C ALA A 42 11.86 -8.48 8.67
N TRP A 43 10.81 -7.98 9.34
CA TRP A 43 10.96 -7.08 10.51
C TRP A 43 11.08 -7.83 11.83
N GLY A 44 11.18 -9.17 11.80
CA GLY A 44 11.33 -10.01 12.99
C GLY A 44 10.09 -10.06 13.87
N GLN A 45 8.90 -9.79 13.29
CA GLN A 45 7.63 -9.80 14.00
C GLN A 45 6.93 -11.16 13.88
N THR A 46 6.26 -11.56 14.93
CA THR A 46 5.20 -12.56 14.83
C THR A 46 3.99 -11.96 14.10
N PRO A 47 3.11 -12.77 13.50
CA PRO A 47 1.87 -12.26 12.92
C PRO A 47 0.99 -11.48 13.91
N GLN A 48 0.99 -11.86 15.19
CA GLN A 48 0.28 -11.15 16.26
C GLN A 48 0.85 -9.75 16.50
N GLU A 49 2.18 -9.61 16.57
CA GLU A 49 2.83 -8.31 16.74
C GLU A 49 2.61 -7.40 15.54
N GLY A 50 2.70 -7.95 14.31
CA GLY A 50 2.42 -7.21 13.09
C GLY A 50 0.95 -6.79 12.96
N LEU A 51 0.01 -7.62 13.41
CA LEU A 51 -1.41 -7.28 13.49
C LEU A 51 -1.65 -6.16 14.50
N ALA A 52 -1.02 -6.23 15.67
CA ALA A 52 -1.12 -5.20 16.70
C ALA A 52 -0.59 -3.84 16.21
N GLU A 53 0.57 -3.83 15.52
CA GLU A 53 1.11 -2.61 14.90
C GLU A 53 0.15 -2.04 13.84
N SER A 54 -0.42 -2.89 13.01
CA SER A 54 -1.39 -2.49 11.98
C SER A 54 -2.66 -1.91 12.60
N ALA A 55 -3.18 -2.54 13.65
CA ALA A 55 -4.39 -2.10 14.33
C ALA A 55 -4.19 -0.76 15.07
N ALA A 56 -3.04 -0.57 15.71
CA ALA A 56 -2.69 0.71 16.35
C ALA A 56 -2.64 1.84 15.32
N LEU A 57 -1.92 1.63 14.21
CA LEU A 57 -1.81 2.61 13.13
C LEU A 57 -3.18 2.94 12.52
N TRP A 58 -4.05 1.97 12.34
CA TRP A 58 -5.41 2.17 11.82
C TRP A 58 -6.33 2.86 12.83
N SER A 59 -6.14 2.62 14.13
CA SER A 59 -6.83 3.37 15.18
C SER A 59 -6.50 4.86 15.09
N ASP A 60 -5.23 5.21 14.92
CA ASP A 60 -4.81 6.60 14.74
C ASP A 60 -5.42 7.23 13.48
N LEU A 61 -5.46 6.50 12.36
CA LEU A 61 -6.15 6.94 11.15
C LEU A 61 -7.63 7.20 11.39
N SER A 62 -8.31 6.35 12.16
CA SER A 62 -9.72 6.53 12.50
C SER A 62 -9.96 7.78 13.35
N GLN A 63 -9.03 8.10 14.27
CA GLN A 63 -9.08 9.35 15.06
C GLN A 63 -8.90 10.59 14.16
N VAL A 64 -7.98 10.55 13.20
CA VAL A 64 -7.85 11.63 12.21
C VAL A 64 -9.13 11.78 11.39
N ALA A 65 -9.71 10.68 10.90
CA ALA A 65 -10.95 10.68 10.14
C ALA A 65 -12.14 11.22 10.94
N SER A 66 -12.23 10.93 12.23
CA SER A 66 -13.32 11.40 13.09
C SER A 66 -13.40 12.93 13.15
N ASN A 67 -12.26 13.61 13.04
CA ASN A 67 -12.14 15.06 13.00
C ASN A 67 -12.18 15.66 11.59
N ASN A 68 -12.31 14.84 10.55
CA ASN A 68 -12.36 15.29 9.17
C ASN A 68 -13.83 15.30 8.67
N PRO A 69 -14.44 16.47 8.39
CA PRO A 69 -15.84 16.56 7.98
C PRO A 69 -16.14 15.86 6.64
N TYR A 70 -15.11 15.60 5.84
CA TYR A 70 -15.22 14.94 4.53
C TYR A 70 -14.98 13.44 4.59
N ALA A 71 -14.61 12.88 5.77
CA ALA A 71 -14.40 11.45 5.93
C ALA A 71 -15.73 10.69 5.88
N PHE A 72 -15.70 9.50 5.26
CA PHE A 72 -16.88 8.66 5.08
C PHE A 72 -17.27 7.90 6.34
N ILE A 73 -16.26 7.38 7.10
CA ILE A 73 -16.45 6.75 8.41
C ILE A 73 -15.82 7.66 9.46
N ARG A 74 -16.66 8.33 10.24
CA ARG A 74 -16.24 9.31 11.25
C ARG A 74 -16.34 8.81 12.68
N GLU A 75 -16.77 7.59 12.86
CA GLU A 75 -16.80 6.94 14.17
C GLU A 75 -15.39 6.41 14.49
N PRO A 76 -14.74 6.90 15.56
CA PRO A 76 -13.40 6.44 15.91
C PRO A 76 -13.44 4.98 16.35
N ARG A 77 -12.39 4.24 16.01
CA ARG A 77 -12.23 2.82 16.34
C ARG A 77 -10.97 2.60 17.15
N SER A 78 -11.08 1.83 18.20
CA SER A 78 -9.93 1.38 18.97
C SER A 78 -9.10 0.34 18.20
N ALA A 79 -7.83 0.19 18.56
CA ALA A 79 -6.97 -0.85 18.00
C ALA A 79 -7.55 -2.27 18.25
N ALA A 80 -8.19 -2.48 19.40
CA ALA A 80 -8.83 -3.75 19.73
C ALA A 80 -9.99 -4.07 18.77
N GLU A 81 -10.90 -3.10 18.51
CA GLU A 81 -12.01 -3.28 17.55
C GLU A 81 -11.53 -3.55 16.12
N ILE A 82 -10.40 -2.95 15.73
CA ILE A 82 -9.81 -3.13 14.40
C ILE A 82 -9.14 -4.50 14.27
N ALA A 83 -8.48 -4.97 15.32
CA ALA A 83 -7.82 -6.29 15.34
C ALA A 83 -8.83 -7.45 15.46
N GLU A 84 -9.92 -7.23 16.18
CA GLU A 84 -10.90 -8.27 16.46
C GLU A 84 -11.77 -8.58 15.23
N VAL A 85 -11.88 -9.87 14.92
CA VAL A 85 -12.82 -10.36 13.91
C VAL A 85 -14.23 -10.42 14.49
N SER A 86 -15.18 -9.76 13.82
CA SER A 86 -16.57 -9.71 14.21
C SER A 86 -17.50 -9.71 12.99
N PRO A 87 -18.83 -9.84 13.14
CA PRO A 87 -19.76 -9.75 12.02
C PRO A 87 -19.65 -8.43 11.21
N SER A 88 -19.29 -7.33 11.88
CA SER A 88 -19.05 -6.03 11.22
C SER A 88 -17.64 -5.87 10.67
N ASN A 89 -16.68 -6.62 11.21
CA ASN A 89 -15.26 -6.63 10.84
C ASN A 89 -14.80 -8.03 10.44
N ARG A 90 -15.43 -8.61 9.43
CA ARG A 90 -15.11 -9.96 8.96
C ARG A 90 -13.70 -10.07 8.38
N PRO A 91 -13.07 -11.25 8.39
CA PRO A 91 -11.83 -11.46 7.69
C PRO A 91 -12.03 -11.31 6.17
N ILE A 92 -11.03 -10.81 5.48
CA ILE A 92 -11.00 -10.65 4.01
C ILE A 92 -9.97 -11.61 3.43
N ALA A 93 -8.72 -11.42 3.80
CA ALA A 93 -7.61 -12.30 3.52
C ALA A 93 -6.54 -12.13 4.59
N TRP A 94 -6.05 -13.22 5.15
CA TRP A 94 -5.11 -13.19 6.27
C TRP A 94 -3.87 -12.36 5.96
N PRO A 95 -3.44 -11.41 6.83
CA PRO A 95 -3.98 -11.15 8.17
C PRO A 95 -5.05 -10.04 8.26
N TYR A 96 -5.63 -9.59 7.15
CA TYR A 96 -6.49 -8.41 7.11
C TYR A 96 -7.98 -8.71 7.29
N SER A 97 -8.61 -7.93 8.15
CA SER A 97 -10.06 -7.79 8.30
C SER A 97 -10.60 -6.59 7.49
N LYS A 98 -11.93 -6.46 7.44
CA LYS A 98 -12.63 -5.39 6.71
C LYS A 98 -12.20 -3.97 7.15
N LEU A 99 -11.93 -3.75 8.43
CA LEU A 99 -11.49 -2.45 8.95
C LEU A 99 -10.01 -2.14 8.66
N MET A 100 -9.25 -3.05 8.05
CA MET A 100 -7.87 -2.86 7.65
C MET A 100 -7.68 -2.65 6.14
N VAL A 101 -8.76 -2.67 5.35
CA VAL A 101 -8.69 -2.53 3.90
C VAL A 101 -9.35 -1.23 3.43
N ALA A 102 -8.87 -0.72 2.30
CA ALA A 102 -9.44 0.47 1.68
C ALA A 102 -10.94 0.31 1.41
N ASN A 103 -11.73 1.36 1.65
CA ASN A 103 -13.17 1.41 1.42
C ASN A 103 -13.48 2.12 0.09
N PRO A 104 -13.71 1.41 -1.02
CA PRO A 104 -14.01 2.04 -2.31
C PRO A 104 -15.48 2.39 -2.50
N VAL A 105 -16.34 2.04 -1.53
CA VAL A 105 -17.80 2.29 -1.61
C VAL A 105 -18.09 3.67 -1.03
N VAL A 106 -17.60 4.70 -1.72
CA VAL A 106 -17.72 6.10 -1.31
C VAL A 106 -18.11 6.98 -2.51
N ASN A 107 -18.68 8.13 -2.21
CA ASN A 107 -19.02 9.17 -3.20
C ASN A 107 -18.35 10.48 -2.75
N GLN A 108 -17.13 10.73 -3.22
CA GLN A 108 -16.32 11.87 -2.81
C GLN A 108 -15.69 12.53 -4.03
N GLY A 109 -15.59 13.86 -4.00
CA GLY A 109 -14.92 14.68 -5.00
C GLY A 109 -14.02 15.71 -4.35
N ALA A 110 -12.88 16.01 -4.96
CA ALA A 110 -11.96 17.07 -4.53
C ALA A 110 -11.37 17.79 -5.73
N ALA A 111 -10.98 19.00 -5.52
CA ALA A 111 -10.27 19.82 -6.50
C ALA A 111 -9.30 20.79 -5.79
N PHE A 112 -8.24 21.15 -6.47
CA PHE A 112 -7.33 22.24 -6.10
C PHE A 112 -6.84 22.93 -7.34
N ILE A 113 -6.38 24.17 -7.19
CA ILE A 113 -5.86 25.00 -8.30
C ILE A 113 -4.35 25.03 -8.21
N ILE A 114 -3.68 24.71 -9.32
CA ILE A 114 -2.24 24.93 -9.51
C ILE A 114 -2.09 26.07 -10.51
N THR A 115 -1.26 27.06 -10.16
CA THR A 115 -0.98 28.18 -11.03
C THR A 115 0.45 28.70 -10.81
N SER A 116 0.96 29.56 -11.69
CA SER A 116 2.22 30.22 -11.45
C SER A 116 2.08 31.38 -10.43
N ALA A 117 3.17 31.73 -9.74
CA ALA A 117 3.19 32.89 -8.84
C ALA A 117 2.77 34.18 -9.55
N ALA A 118 3.16 34.37 -10.83
CA ALA A 118 2.77 35.49 -11.61
C ALA A 118 1.25 35.61 -11.80
N GLN A 119 0.60 34.49 -12.13
CA GLN A 119 -0.85 34.44 -12.29
C GLN A 119 -1.59 34.59 -10.95
N ALA A 120 -1.06 34.03 -9.86
CA ALA A 120 -1.63 34.24 -8.53
C ALA A 120 -1.62 35.72 -8.12
N ARG A 121 -0.51 36.41 -8.35
CA ARG A 121 -0.41 37.87 -8.13
C ARG A 121 -1.38 38.65 -9.01
N ALA A 122 -1.43 38.35 -10.30
CA ALA A 122 -2.35 39.01 -11.23
C ALA A 122 -3.83 38.81 -10.85
N ALA A 123 -4.16 37.66 -10.25
CA ALA A 123 -5.48 37.37 -9.72
C ALA A 123 -5.75 37.96 -8.31
N GLY A 124 -4.80 38.71 -7.73
CA GLY A 124 -4.93 39.34 -6.42
C GLY A 124 -4.98 38.35 -5.25
N ILE A 125 -4.45 37.14 -5.41
CA ILE A 125 -4.41 36.14 -4.34
C ILE A 125 -3.28 36.50 -3.37
N PRO A 126 -3.58 36.70 -2.06
CA PRO A 126 -2.58 37.03 -1.06
C PRO A 126 -1.49 35.95 -0.94
N GLU A 127 -0.22 36.35 -0.83
CA GLU A 127 0.92 35.44 -0.82
C GLU A 127 0.93 34.52 0.44
N ASP A 128 0.38 34.98 1.55
CA ASP A 128 0.19 34.20 2.77
C ASP A 128 -0.79 33.03 2.61
N ARG A 129 -1.57 33.02 1.53
CA ARG A 129 -2.48 31.92 1.15
C ARG A 129 -1.84 30.89 0.22
N TRP A 130 -0.63 31.16 -0.28
CA TRP A 130 0.01 30.28 -1.24
C TRP A 130 0.64 29.08 -0.54
N ILE A 131 0.48 27.92 -1.16
CA ILE A 131 1.22 26.73 -0.81
C ILE A 131 2.11 26.38 -2.01
N HIS A 132 3.38 26.37 -1.75
CA HIS A 132 4.39 26.14 -2.79
C HIS A 132 4.54 24.63 -3.03
N VAL A 133 4.63 24.31 -4.32
CA VAL A 133 4.95 22.97 -4.78
C VAL A 133 6.47 22.83 -4.80
N GLY A 134 6.98 21.93 -3.97
CA GLY A 134 8.39 21.60 -3.87
C GLY A 134 8.79 20.44 -4.80
N PRO A 135 9.92 19.80 -4.51
CA PRO A 135 10.38 18.65 -5.26
C PRO A 135 9.35 17.52 -5.33
N GLY A 136 9.34 16.82 -6.46
CA GLY A 136 8.53 15.64 -6.68
C GLY A 136 9.35 14.51 -7.32
N ALA A 137 9.00 13.27 -7.05
CA ALA A 137 9.64 12.11 -7.62
C ALA A 137 8.62 11.04 -7.99
N ALA A 138 8.95 10.21 -8.98
CA ALA A 138 8.14 9.09 -9.42
C ALA A 138 9.03 7.91 -9.83
N ALA A 139 8.63 6.70 -9.47
CA ALA A 139 9.28 5.47 -9.92
C ALA A 139 8.27 4.33 -10.01
N ASN A 140 8.58 3.33 -10.83
CA ASN A 140 7.77 2.14 -10.98
C ASN A 140 8.63 0.88 -10.82
N GLU A 141 8.01 -0.21 -10.42
CA GLU A 141 8.50 -1.57 -10.56
C GLU A 141 7.71 -2.30 -11.65
N ALA A 142 8.08 -3.55 -11.95
CA ALA A 142 7.30 -4.40 -12.85
C ALA A 142 5.85 -4.46 -12.38
N ARG A 143 4.90 -4.26 -13.28
CA ARG A 143 3.46 -4.18 -12.95
C ARG A 143 2.90 -5.50 -12.42
N ASP A 144 3.45 -6.62 -12.88
CA ASP A 144 3.07 -7.93 -12.39
C ASP A 144 3.74 -8.21 -11.05
N TRP A 145 2.92 -8.32 -10.01
CA TRP A 145 3.40 -8.53 -8.65
C TRP A 145 4.08 -9.90 -8.45
N VAL A 146 3.81 -10.90 -9.30
CA VAL A 146 4.50 -12.20 -9.26
C VAL A 146 5.96 -12.05 -9.69
N SER A 147 6.23 -11.11 -10.60
CA SER A 147 7.55 -10.80 -11.14
C SER A 147 8.37 -9.83 -10.29
N ARG A 148 8.04 -9.67 -9.00
CA ARG A 148 8.81 -8.85 -8.06
C ARG A 148 10.03 -9.60 -7.54
N GLU A 149 11.10 -8.89 -7.21
CA GLU A 149 12.25 -9.47 -6.54
C GLU A 149 11.88 -9.99 -5.14
N ARG A 150 11.19 -9.15 -4.36
CA ARG A 150 10.79 -9.43 -2.97
C ARG A 150 9.48 -8.74 -2.61
N TYR A 151 8.82 -9.19 -1.53
CA TYR A 151 7.53 -8.66 -1.06
C TYR A 151 7.62 -7.79 0.18
N ASP A 152 8.73 -7.81 0.90
CA ASP A 152 8.95 -7.09 2.15
C ASP A 152 9.54 -5.68 1.98
N GLN A 153 9.80 -5.27 0.73
CA GLN A 153 10.36 -3.97 0.37
C GLN A 153 9.91 -3.56 -1.03
N SER A 154 9.88 -2.27 -1.30
CA SER A 154 9.75 -1.70 -2.63
C SER A 154 10.89 -0.72 -2.89
N LEU A 155 11.80 -1.11 -3.77
CA LEU A 155 12.93 -0.26 -4.16
C LEU A 155 12.47 1.02 -4.86
N ALA A 156 11.34 0.97 -5.58
CA ALA A 156 10.77 2.15 -6.21
C ALA A 156 10.16 3.10 -5.16
N GLN A 157 9.51 2.58 -4.11
CA GLN A 157 9.05 3.40 -2.98
C GLN A 157 10.23 4.10 -2.30
N ASP A 158 11.25 3.35 -1.94
CA ASP A 158 12.44 3.88 -1.26
C ASP A 158 13.12 4.96 -2.10
N SER A 159 13.35 4.69 -3.38
CA SER A 159 13.95 5.64 -4.33
C SER A 159 13.16 6.94 -4.45
N VAL A 160 11.82 6.87 -4.50
CA VAL A 160 10.95 8.04 -4.59
C VAL A 160 11.01 8.88 -3.31
N LEU A 161 10.92 8.23 -2.14
CA LEU A 161 10.95 8.92 -0.85
C LEU A 161 12.32 9.54 -0.58
N GLU A 162 13.40 8.83 -0.84
CA GLU A 162 14.76 9.33 -0.71
C GLU A 162 15.02 10.50 -1.68
N SER A 163 14.66 10.35 -2.95
CA SER A 163 14.88 11.37 -3.98
C SER A 163 14.18 12.69 -3.64
N VAL A 164 12.90 12.63 -3.23
CA VAL A 164 12.13 13.83 -2.94
C VAL A 164 12.64 14.55 -1.69
N LEU A 165 13.11 13.81 -0.67
CA LEU A 165 13.69 14.38 0.54
C LEU A 165 15.07 15.00 0.28
N ASN A 166 15.93 14.31 -0.45
CA ASN A 166 17.25 14.82 -0.83
C ASN A 166 17.14 16.11 -1.63
N GLN A 167 16.25 16.18 -2.62
CA GLN A 167 15.99 17.39 -3.40
C GLN A 167 15.43 18.54 -2.54
N ALA A 168 14.65 18.23 -1.51
CA ALA A 168 14.11 19.23 -0.58
C ALA A 168 15.13 19.66 0.50
N GLY A 169 16.26 18.97 0.64
CA GLY A 169 17.22 19.19 1.73
C GLY A 169 16.64 18.81 3.10
N LEU A 170 15.77 17.79 3.16
CA LEU A 170 15.04 17.38 4.36
C LEU A 170 15.33 15.91 4.69
N SER A 171 15.11 15.56 5.95
CA SER A 171 15.02 14.17 6.41
C SER A 171 13.58 13.84 6.82
N GLY A 172 13.22 12.56 6.89
CA GLY A 172 11.88 12.15 7.28
C GLY A 172 11.40 12.75 8.62
N PRO A 173 12.21 12.75 9.69
CA PRO A 173 11.85 13.39 10.95
C PRO A 173 11.59 14.90 10.88
N GLN A 174 12.16 15.62 9.89
CA GLN A 174 11.98 17.06 9.72
C GLN A 174 10.70 17.46 8.98
N ILE A 175 9.97 16.50 8.40
CA ILE A 175 8.68 16.75 7.78
C ILE A 175 7.64 16.99 8.87
N ASP A 176 6.89 18.08 8.84
CA ASP A 176 5.87 18.37 9.85
C ASP A 176 4.59 17.54 9.66
N LEU A 177 4.12 17.42 8.42
CA LEU A 177 2.90 16.72 8.04
C LEU A 177 3.20 15.66 6.99
N VAL A 178 2.58 14.52 7.11
CA VAL A 178 2.67 13.47 6.08
C VAL A 178 1.29 12.98 5.69
N GLU A 179 1.14 12.63 4.43
CA GLU A 179 0.06 11.80 3.94
C GLU A 179 0.69 10.60 3.24
N LEU A 180 0.76 9.46 3.93
CA LEU A 180 1.24 8.21 3.37
C LEU A 180 0.04 7.39 2.86
N TYR A 181 0.10 6.96 1.60
CA TYR A 181 -0.97 6.17 0.99
C TYR A 181 -1.26 4.91 1.80
N SER A 182 -2.44 4.82 2.40
CA SER A 182 -2.80 3.82 3.40
C SER A 182 -3.95 2.92 2.94
N CYS A 183 -3.81 2.34 1.73
CA CYS A 183 -4.80 1.39 1.22
C CYS A 183 -4.82 0.07 2.02
N PHE A 184 -3.66 -0.37 2.49
CA PHE A 184 -3.44 -1.53 3.34
C PHE A 184 -2.25 -1.24 4.28
N PRO A 185 -2.21 -1.84 5.49
CA PRO A 185 -1.20 -1.52 6.50
C PRO A 185 0.26 -1.64 6.06
N CYS A 186 0.61 -2.65 5.25
CA CYS A 186 1.98 -2.82 4.78
C CYS A 186 2.54 -1.58 4.05
N VAL A 187 1.71 -0.84 3.31
CA VAL A 187 2.17 0.30 2.48
C VAL A 187 2.73 1.46 3.32
N PRO A 188 1.96 2.07 4.25
CA PRO A 188 2.50 3.14 5.08
C PRO A 188 3.56 2.62 6.07
N LYS A 189 3.50 1.36 6.52
CA LYS A 189 4.53 0.79 7.39
C LYS A 189 5.89 0.67 6.68
N MET A 190 5.93 0.26 5.41
CA MET A 190 7.16 0.29 4.60
C MET A 190 7.64 1.74 4.43
N ALA A 191 6.75 2.67 4.08
CA ALA A 191 7.11 4.08 3.91
C ALA A 191 7.64 4.72 5.20
N GLN A 192 7.03 4.46 6.37
CA GLN A 192 7.54 4.95 7.67
C GLN A 192 8.98 4.46 7.94
N ARG A 193 9.26 3.20 7.65
CA ARG A 193 10.61 2.63 7.83
C ARG A 193 11.62 3.24 6.86
N SER A 194 11.25 3.40 5.59
CA SER A 194 12.08 4.08 4.58
C SER A 194 12.38 5.52 4.97
N LEU A 195 11.40 6.23 5.53
CA LEU A 195 11.53 7.61 6.01
C LEU A 195 12.20 7.73 7.40
N GLN A 196 12.52 6.62 8.05
CA GLN A 196 13.04 6.57 9.43
C GLN A 196 12.14 7.34 10.43
N MET A 197 10.84 7.29 10.22
CA MET A 197 9.87 7.95 11.08
C MET A 197 9.56 7.09 12.32
N ALA A 198 9.29 7.75 13.46
CA ALA A 198 8.81 7.08 14.64
C ALA A 198 7.45 6.40 14.36
N LYS A 199 7.23 5.22 14.98
CA LYS A 199 6.03 4.40 14.71
C LYS A 199 4.73 5.04 15.19
N ASP A 200 4.81 5.88 16.22
CA ASP A 200 3.69 6.62 16.83
C ASP A 200 3.40 7.95 16.13
N ARG A 201 4.14 8.27 15.08
CA ARG A 201 3.94 9.50 14.33
C ARG A 201 2.72 9.38 13.43
N ALA A 202 1.86 10.42 13.44
CA ALA A 202 0.72 10.53 12.53
C ALA A 202 1.18 10.45 11.06
N ILE A 203 0.52 9.58 10.28
CA ILE A 203 0.86 9.27 8.89
C ILE A 203 -0.13 9.81 7.87
N SER A 204 -1.18 10.49 8.31
CA SER A 204 -2.23 11.00 7.42
C SER A 204 -2.82 12.29 7.96
N VAL A 205 -3.20 13.17 7.05
CA VAL A 205 -3.99 14.38 7.32
C VAL A 205 -5.47 14.18 6.97
N THR A 206 -5.80 13.12 6.24
CA THR A 206 -7.17 12.81 5.82
C THR A 206 -7.87 11.81 6.76
N GLY A 207 -7.16 10.82 7.27
CA GLY A 207 -7.68 9.67 8.02
C GLY A 207 -7.63 8.35 7.27
N GLY A 208 -6.90 8.30 6.13
CA GLY A 208 -6.58 7.07 5.38
C GLY A 208 -7.73 6.46 4.60
N LEU A 209 -7.38 5.56 3.69
CA LEU A 209 -8.31 5.04 2.68
C LEU A 209 -9.42 4.13 3.25
N THR A 210 -9.29 3.65 4.47
CA THR A 210 -10.37 2.88 5.13
C THR A 210 -11.46 3.81 5.67
N PHE A 211 -11.07 4.81 6.45
CA PHE A 211 -12.01 5.66 7.20
C PHE A 211 -12.39 6.94 6.45
N PHE A 212 -11.39 7.65 5.90
CA PHE A 212 -11.68 8.77 5.01
C PHE A 212 -12.46 8.27 3.80
N GLY A 213 -12.01 7.19 3.18
CA GLY A 213 -12.57 6.59 1.99
C GLY A 213 -11.54 6.49 0.86
N ALA A 214 -11.80 5.59 -0.08
CA ALA A 214 -10.93 5.29 -1.20
C ALA A 214 -11.62 5.59 -2.54
N PRO A 215 -11.79 6.87 -2.92
CA PRO A 215 -12.45 7.27 -4.16
C PRO A 215 -11.57 6.98 -5.39
N LEU A 216 -11.06 5.77 -5.49
CA LEU A 216 -10.21 5.26 -6.57
C LEU A 216 -9.02 6.21 -6.88
N ASN A 217 -8.95 6.73 -8.10
CA ASN A 217 -7.85 7.60 -8.54
C ASN A 217 -7.88 9.01 -7.94
N ASN A 218 -8.94 9.38 -7.22
CA ASN A 218 -9.13 10.73 -6.69
C ASN A 218 -8.62 10.92 -5.26
N TYR A 219 -8.18 9.85 -4.57
CA TYR A 219 -7.73 9.97 -3.17
C TYR A 219 -6.60 11.00 -3.01
N MET A 220 -5.60 10.98 -3.88
CA MET A 220 -4.47 11.91 -3.77
C MET A 220 -4.87 13.37 -4.00
N THR A 221 -5.94 13.65 -4.76
CA THR A 221 -6.51 15.00 -4.87
C THR A 221 -7.08 15.46 -3.53
N HIS A 222 -7.79 14.59 -2.81
CA HIS A 222 -8.26 14.87 -1.44
C HIS A 222 -7.10 15.08 -0.47
N ALA A 223 -6.07 14.23 -0.54
CA ALA A 223 -4.87 14.32 0.28
C ALA A 223 -4.17 15.68 0.12
N ILE A 224 -3.95 16.11 -1.14
CA ILE A 224 -3.35 17.43 -1.44
C ILE A 224 -4.25 18.55 -0.93
N ALA A 225 -5.54 18.53 -1.18
CA ALA A 225 -6.47 19.54 -0.73
C ALA A 225 -6.47 19.68 0.80
N ALA A 226 -6.52 18.55 1.53
CA ALA A 226 -6.44 18.52 2.99
C ALA A 226 -5.10 19.06 3.50
N THR A 227 -4.00 18.66 2.87
CA THR A 227 -2.64 19.14 3.20
C THR A 227 -2.52 20.65 3.02
N VAL A 228 -3.04 21.20 1.91
CA VAL A 228 -3.06 22.65 1.66
C VAL A 228 -3.80 23.40 2.78
N LEU A 229 -4.94 22.89 3.23
CA LEU A 229 -5.69 23.50 4.32
C LEU A 229 -4.89 23.49 5.64
N ARG A 230 -4.19 22.40 5.96
CA ARG A 230 -3.34 22.32 7.16
C ARG A 230 -2.13 23.26 7.10
N LEU A 231 -1.48 23.35 5.94
CA LEU A 231 -0.33 24.23 5.73
C LEU A 231 -0.70 25.72 5.81
N ARG A 232 -1.92 26.10 5.40
CA ARG A 232 -2.43 27.46 5.57
C ARG A 232 -2.63 27.86 7.04
N VAL A 233 -2.91 26.90 7.92
CA VAL A 233 -3.00 27.14 9.37
C VAL A 233 -1.61 27.23 10.00
N LYS A 234 -0.62 26.49 9.48
CA LYS A 234 0.78 26.51 9.95
C LYS A 234 1.73 26.79 8.77
N PRO A 235 1.89 28.05 8.34
CA PRO A 235 2.69 28.38 7.16
C PRO A 235 4.17 28.01 7.26
N SER A 236 4.71 27.86 8.47
CA SER A 236 6.08 27.39 8.70
C SER A 236 6.26 25.89 8.48
N ALA A 237 5.18 25.13 8.36
CA ALA A 237 5.24 23.67 8.20
C ALA A 237 5.55 23.26 6.75
N CYS A 238 6.13 22.06 6.60
CA CYS A 238 6.24 21.36 5.34
C CYS A 238 5.54 20.01 5.41
N ALA A 239 5.11 19.52 4.27
CA ALA A 239 4.36 18.28 4.14
C ALA A 239 4.93 17.39 3.05
N LEU A 240 4.97 16.10 3.30
CA LEU A 240 5.20 15.05 2.30
C LEU A 240 3.87 14.37 1.96
N VAL A 241 3.53 14.35 0.68
CA VAL A 241 2.36 13.64 0.16
C VAL A 241 2.86 12.51 -0.72
N TYR A 242 2.65 11.27 -0.29
CA TYR A 242 3.07 10.07 -0.99
C TYR A 242 1.87 9.25 -1.43
N GLY A 243 1.83 8.91 -2.73
CA GLY A 243 0.82 8.08 -3.36
C GLY A 243 1.42 6.84 -4.02
N GLN A 244 0.67 5.76 -4.03
CA GLN A 244 1.03 4.57 -4.76
C GLN A 244 -0.16 4.00 -5.54
N GLY A 245 0.12 3.11 -6.50
CA GLY A 245 -0.91 2.49 -7.33
C GLY A 245 -0.59 1.04 -7.67
N GLU A 246 -1.61 0.36 -8.20
CA GLU A 246 -1.59 -1.04 -8.59
C GLU A 246 -1.26 -1.95 -7.40
N PHE A 247 -0.20 -2.74 -7.44
CA PHE A 247 0.20 -3.71 -6.42
C PHE A 247 1.56 -3.36 -5.82
N VAL A 248 1.71 -2.15 -5.25
CA VAL A 248 2.98 -1.61 -4.76
C VAL A 248 4.01 -1.53 -5.91
N THR A 249 3.56 -1.12 -7.09
CA THR A 249 4.40 -1.10 -8.30
C THR A 249 4.53 0.27 -8.95
N LYS A 250 3.79 1.27 -8.45
CA LYS A 250 3.78 2.63 -8.97
C LYS A 250 3.81 3.62 -7.81
N HIS A 251 4.81 4.49 -7.76
CA HIS A 251 5.05 5.38 -6.64
C HIS A 251 5.28 6.82 -7.08
N HIS A 252 4.69 7.76 -6.32
CA HIS A 252 4.85 9.19 -6.49
C HIS A 252 4.93 9.87 -5.14
N ALA A 253 5.80 10.85 -5.00
CA ALA A 253 5.84 11.71 -3.82
C ALA A 253 6.06 13.16 -4.22
N ILE A 254 5.59 14.09 -3.39
CA ILE A 254 5.76 15.52 -3.56
C ILE A 254 5.87 16.19 -2.19
N VAL A 255 6.73 17.20 -2.09
CA VAL A 255 6.81 18.07 -0.91
C VAL A 255 6.00 19.34 -1.17
N LEU A 256 5.21 19.74 -0.18
CA LEU A 256 4.44 20.98 -0.17
C LEU A 256 4.85 21.84 1.02
N GLY A 257 4.82 23.18 0.89
CA GLY A 257 5.14 24.06 2.00
C GLY A 257 4.52 25.45 1.88
N GLY A 258 4.18 26.04 3.01
CA GLY A 258 3.80 27.45 3.10
C GLY A 258 5.02 28.35 3.34
N GLY A 259 4.90 29.65 3.08
CA GLY A 259 5.97 30.63 3.31
C GLY A 259 7.22 30.44 2.46
N ALA A 260 8.30 31.15 2.81
CA ALA A 260 9.59 31.02 2.12
C ALA A 260 10.22 29.66 2.42
N ARG A 261 10.76 29.02 1.38
CA ARG A 261 11.38 27.68 1.48
C ARG A 261 12.71 27.63 0.72
N PRO A 262 13.68 26.85 1.18
CA PRO A 262 14.97 26.72 0.50
C PRO A 262 14.86 26.31 -0.97
N TRP A 263 13.89 25.43 -1.29
CA TRP A 263 13.65 24.96 -2.66
C TRP A 263 12.92 25.98 -3.58
N LEU A 264 12.58 27.19 -3.08
CA LEU A 264 11.95 28.24 -3.89
C LEU A 264 12.97 29.11 -4.64
N GLY A 265 14.26 29.08 -4.29
CA GLY A 265 15.27 29.98 -4.84
C GLY A 265 15.76 29.58 -6.23
N GLU A 266 16.05 28.32 -6.43
CA GLU A 266 16.46 27.73 -7.71
C GLU A 266 15.87 26.33 -7.76
N ALA A 267 14.61 26.23 -8.20
CA ALA A 267 14.12 24.91 -8.55
C ALA A 267 15.05 24.40 -9.67
N PRO A 268 15.83 23.33 -9.48
CA PRO A 268 16.37 22.62 -10.61
C PRO A 268 15.17 22.36 -11.51
N ALA A 269 15.33 22.65 -12.82
CA ALA A 269 14.31 22.30 -13.80
C ALA A 269 13.84 20.90 -13.41
N PRO A 270 12.52 20.64 -13.25
CA PRO A 270 12.09 19.34 -12.84
C PRO A 270 12.77 18.39 -13.80
N GLU A 271 13.80 17.69 -13.33
CA GLU A 271 14.21 16.48 -14.03
C GLU A 271 12.89 15.77 -14.13
N ARG A 272 12.36 15.73 -15.34
CA ARG A 272 11.29 14.79 -15.68
C ARG A 272 11.93 13.44 -15.39
N THR A 273 11.84 13.04 -14.15
CA THR A 273 12.11 11.66 -13.78
C THR A 273 11.04 10.92 -14.56
N THR A 274 11.39 10.62 -15.83
CA THR A 274 10.67 9.62 -16.60
C THR A 274 10.55 8.49 -15.61
N ALA A 275 9.32 8.10 -15.30
CA ALA A 275 9.04 7.09 -14.28
C ALA A 275 9.98 5.90 -14.50
N ASN A 276 11.12 5.92 -13.81
CA ASN A 276 12.17 4.95 -14.00
C ASN A 276 11.63 3.62 -13.50
N VAL A 277 11.58 2.64 -14.39
CA VAL A 277 11.34 1.26 -13.96
C VAL A 277 12.61 0.82 -13.24
N VAL A 278 12.50 0.68 -11.93
CA VAL A 278 13.58 0.15 -11.11
C VAL A 278 13.83 -1.29 -11.54
N LYS A 279 15.03 -1.56 -12.05
CA LYS A 279 15.42 -2.92 -12.41
C LYS A 279 15.58 -3.74 -11.13
N THR A 280 14.92 -4.88 -11.11
CA THR A 280 14.98 -5.83 -10.00
C THR A 280 15.45 -7.20 -10.52
N ASN A 281 16.07 -7.98 -9.64
CA ASN A 281 16.48 -9.36 -9.94
C ASN A 281 15.32 -10.32 -9.63
N ALA A 282 14.20 -10.16 -10.37
CA ALA A 282 13.06 -11.03 -10.20
C ALA A 282 13.43 -12.48 -10.51
N PRO A 283 12.96 -13.47 -9.73
CA PRO A 283 13.17 -14.88 -10.01
C PRO A 283 12.42 -15.31 -11.27
N ALA A 284 12.94 -16.36 -11.93
CA ALA A 284 12.15 -17.06 -12.94
C ALA A 284 10.87 -17.63 -12.29
N ILE A 285 9.80 -17.73 -13.08
CA ILE A 285 8.53 -18.30 -12.61
C ILE A 285 8.43 -19.72 -13.17
N ASP A 286 8.18 -20.69 -12.29
CA ASP A 286 7.98 -22.10 -12.66
C ASP A 286 6.55 -22.53 -12.29
N PRO A 287 5.63 -22.62 -13.25
CA PRO A 287 4.26 -23.04 -13.04
C PRO A 287 4.13 -24.56 -12.78
N ASP A 288 5.13 -25.34 -13.16
CA ASP A 288 5.13 -26.81 -13.08
C ASP A 288 6.12 -27.32 -12.02
N ALA A 289 6.50 -26.49 -11.06
CA ALA A 289 7.42 -26.85 -10.00
C ALA A 289 6.98 -28.12 -9.25
N SER A 290 7.95 -28.91 -8.81
CA SER A 290 7.71 -30.18 -8.11
C SER A 290 8.56 -30.25 -6.84
N GLY A 291 8.29 -31.29 -6.01
CA GLY A 291 9.03 -31.52 -4.77
C GLY A 291 8.57 -30.61 -3.63
N SER A 292 9.39 -29.66 -3.21
CA SER A 292 9.08 -28.73 -2.12
C SER A 292 9.53 -27.31 -2.41
N VAL A 293 8.88 -26.37 -1.74
CA VAL A 293 9.23 -24.94 -1.81
C VAL A 293 9.51 -24.38 -0.43
N ARG A 294 10.42 -23.41 -0.37
CA ARG A 294 10.58 -22.52 0.78
C ARG A 294 9.62 -21.34 0.64
N VAL A 295 8.74 -21.18 1.61
CA VAL A 295 7.72 -20.14 1.61
C VAL A 295 8.36 -18.73 1.62
N GLU A 296 8.06 -17.92 0.63
CA GLU A 296 8.38 -16.47 0.62
C GLU A 296 7.30 -15.66 1.34
N THR A 297 6.04 -16.01 1.08
CA THR A 297 4.87 -15.40 1.70
C THR A 297 3.64 -16.26 1.45
N GLY A 298 2.53 -15.94 2.11
CA GLY A 298 1.27 -16.66 1.92
C GLY A 298 0.10 -15.94 2.56
N THR A 299 -1.09 -16.33 2.15
CA THR A 299 -2.35 -15.80 2.69
C THR A 299 -3.43 -16.85 2.66
N VAL A 300 -4.52 -16.61 3.38
CA VAL A 300 -5.76 -17.40 3.32
C VAL A 300 -6.88 -16.44 2.95
N LEU A 301 -7.64 -16.78 1.91
CA LEU A 301 -8.78 -16.01 1.46
C LEU A 301 -10.04 -16.48 2.18
N PHE A 302 -10.93 -15.54 2.52
CA PHE A 302 -12.16 -15.82 3.23
C PHE A 302 -13.37 -15.38 2.40
N ASP A 303 -14.47 -16.10 2.55
CA ASP A 303 -15.75 -15.73 1.97
C ASP A 303 -16.48 -14.66 2.81
N ARG A 304 -17.72 -14.33 2.43
CA ARG A 304 -18.51 -13.33 3.15
C ARG A 304 -18.97 -13.80 4.53
N ALA A 305 -19.03 -15.11 4.76
CA ALA A 305 -19.35 -15.70 6.06
C ALA A 305 -18.13 -15.81 6.97
N GLY A 306 -16.93 -15.47 6.48
CA GLY A 306 -15.68 -15.55 7.22
C GLY A 306 -15.06 -16.95 7.21
N MET A 307 -15.53 -17.85 6.33
CA MET A 307 -14.96 -19.19 6.18
C MET A 307 -13.80 -19.16 5.19
N PRO A 308 -12.70 -19.90 5.46
CA PRO A 308 -11.61 -20.05 4.51
C PRO A 308 -12.10 -20.64 3.19
N THR A 309 -11.77 -20.03 2.07
CA THR A 309 -12.02 -20.61 0.74
C THR A 309 -10.82 -21.43 0.26
N HIS A 310 -9.63 -20.92 0.44
CA HIS A 310 -8.34 -21.56 0.20
C HIS A 310 -7.21 -20.69 0.71
N GLY A 311 -6.05 -21.30 0.93
CA GLY A 311 -4.80 -20.59 1.12
C GLY A 311 -4.02 -20.49 -0.19
N VAL A 312 -3.10 -19.53 -0.27
CA VAL A 312 -2.11 -19.44 -1.35
C VAL A 312 -0.73 -19.22 -0.74
N VAL A 313 0.22 -20.02 -1.19
CA VAL A 313 1.64 -19.90 -0.86
C VAL A 313 2.38 -19.39 -2.11
N VAL A 314 3.21 -18.39 -1.93
CA VAL A 314 4.26 -18.02 -2.87
C VAL A 314 5.55 -18.63 -2.34
N GLY A 315 6.21 -19.46 -3.14
CA GLY A 315 7.39 -20.19 -2.68
C GLY A 315 8.52 -20.21 -3.67
N ARG A 316 9.71 -20.50 -3.17
CA ARG A 316 10.95 -20.71 -3.95
C ARG A 316 11.29 -22.18 -4.03
N THR A 317 11.53 -22.64 -5.23
CA THR A 317 12.09 -23.98 -5.50
C THR A 317 13.57 -24.06 -5.08
N ALA A 318 14.14 -25.26 -5.09
CA ALA A 318 15.58 -25.46 -4.86
C ALA A 318 16.45 -24.67 -5.86
N ASP A 319 15.99 -24.55 -7.11
CA ASP A 319 16.65 -23.79 -8.19
C ASP A 319 16.37 -22.27 -8.13
N ASN A 320 15.78 -21.81 -7.01
CA ASN A 320 15.44 -20.41 -6.80
C ASN A 320 14.38 -19.84 -7.77
N ALA A 321 13.63 -20.67 -8.49
CA ALA A 321 12.46 -20.23 -9.24
C ALA A 321 11.28 -19.98 -8.29
N ARG A 322 10.36 -19.09 -8.68
CA ARG A 322 9.14 -18.80 -7.93
C ARG A 322 7.97 -19.57 -8.48
N THR A 323 7.15 -20.10 -7.59
CA THR A 323 5.86 -20.67 -7.94
C THR A 323 4.77 -20.26 -6.95
N LEU A 324 3.53 -20.46 -7.36
CA LEU A 324 2.35 -20.32 -6.51
C LEU A 324 1.71 -21.69 -6.33
N ALA A 325 1.26 -21.97 -5.11
CA ALA A 325 0.55 -23.21 -4.80
C ALA A 325 -0.65 -22.94 -3.89
N ARG A 326 -1.75 -23.61 -4.18
CA ARG A 326 -3.00 -23.54 -3.41
C ARG A 326 -2.91 -24.43 -2.18
N VAL A 327 -3.44 -23.97 -1.05
CA VAL A 327 -3.75 -24.80 0.12
C VAL A 327 -5.26 -25.01 0.15
N PRO A 328 -5.78 -26.22 -0.05
CA PRO A 328 -7.21 -26.48 0.00
C PRO A 328 -7.81 -26.09 1.36
N ALA A 329 -9.04 -25.55 1.38
CA ALA A 329 -9.73 -25.21 2.62
C ALA A 329 -9.96 -26.42 3.54
N SER A 330 -10.04 -27.63 2.97
CA SER A 330 -10.18 -28.90 3.70
C SER A 330 -8.90 -29.31 4.44
N ASP A 331 -7.73 -28.80 4.05
CA ASP A 331 -6.48 -29.02 4.78
C ASP A 331 -6.37 -28.02 5.94
N LEU A 332 -7.11 -28.28 7.01
CA LEU A 332 -7.17 -27.42 8.20
C LEU A 332 -5.79 -27.24 8.85
N ARG A 333 -4.90 -28.23 8.74
CA ARG A 333 -3.53 -28.15 9.27
C ARG A 333 -2.72 -27.10 8.53
N SER A 334 -2.73 -27.14 7.21
CA SER A 334 -1.97 -26.19 6.38
C SER A 334 -2.61 -24.79 6.40
N ILE A 335 -3.94 -24.67 6.42
CA ILE A 335 -4.63 -23.40 6.66
C ILE A 335 -4.22 -22.81 8.02
N GLY A 336 -4.23 -23.64 9.08
CA GLY A 336 -3.76 -23.23 10.40
C GLY A 336 -2.29 -22.81 10.42
N ALA A 337 -1.43 -23.48 9.64
CA ALA A 337 -0.02 -23.12 9.52
C ALA A 337 0.19 -21.74 8.86
N LEU A 338 -0.70 -21.32 7.96
CA LEU A 338 -0.70 -20.00 7.32
C LEU A 338 -1.26 -18.89 8.22
N THR A 339 -2.17 -19.23 9.14
CA THR A 339 -2.91 -18.27 9.96
C THR A 339 -2.51 -18.24 11.44
N ARG A 340 -1.40 -18.86 11.79
CA ARG A 340 -0.89 -18.82 13.18
C ARG A 340 -0.55 -17.40 13.61
N ALA A 341 -0.95 -17.05 14.83
CA ALA A 341 -0.67 -15.74 15.42
C ALA A 341 0.77 -15.66 15.97
N ASP A 342 1.32 -16.77 16.44
CA ASP A 342 2.60 -16.85 17.14
C ASP A 342 3.81 -17.14 16.24
N ARG A 343 3.58 -17.53 14.97
CA ARG A 343 4.66 -17.95 14.07
C ARG A 343 4.35 -17.66 12.61
N THR A 344 5.28 -16.97 11.94
CA THR A 344 5.19 -16.73 10.49
C THR A 344 5.34 -18.02 9.67
N PRO A 345 4.61 -18.15 8.54
CA PRO A 345 4.84 -19.21 7.57
C PRO A 345 6.12 -19.02 6.73
N VAL A 346 6.66 -17.80 6.68
CA VAL A 346 7.82 -17.44 5.85
C VAL A 346 9.05 -18.24 6.28
N GLY A 347 9.77 -18.77 5.29
CA GLY A 347 10.95 -19.59 5.49
C GLY A 347 10.67 -21.07 5.77
N ARG A 348 9.43 -21.46 6.02
CA ARG A 348 9.06 -22.87 6.19
C ARG A 348 9.06 -23.60 4.84
N THR A 349 9.17 -24.91 4.89
CA THR A 349 9.04 -25.80 3.73
C THR A 349 7.59 -26.24 3.58
N ALA A 350 7.09 -26.21 2.34
CA ALA A 350 5.82 -26.81 1.96
C ALA A 350 6.03 -27.77 0.79
N ARG A 351 5.38 -28.95 0.82
CA ARG A 351 5.46 -29.96 -0.23
C ARG A 351 4.44 -29.65 -1.31
N LEU A 352 4.87 -29.75 -2.56
CA LEU A 352 4.04 -29.54 -3.73
C LEU A 352 3.41 -30.86 -4.21
N ARG A 353 2.19 -30.76 -4.73
CA ARG A 353 1.56 -31.78 -5.55
C ARG A 353 0.77 -31.13 -6.68
N LYS A 354 0.64 -31.79 -7.80
CA LYS A 354 -0.25 -31.34 -8.88
C LYS A 354 -1.66 -31.82 -8.61
N ALA A 355 -2.63 -30.92 -8.63
CA ALA A 355 -4.04 -31.24 -8.47
C ALA A 355 -4.68 -31.64 -9.81
N ASP A 356 -5.89 -32.22 -9.78
CA ASP A 356 -6.61 -32.68 -10.96
C ASP A 356 -6.96 -31.55 -11.93
N ASP A 357 -7.11 -30.32 -11.42
CA ASP A 357 -7.34 -29.10 -12.23
C ASP A 357 -6.06 -28.51 -12.83
N GLY A 358 -4.92 -29.18 -12.64
CA GLY A 358 -3.63 -28.76 -13.17
C GLY A 358 -2.90 -27.70 -12.34
N LEU A 359 -3.52 -27.12 -11.30
CA LEU A 359 -2.85 -26.19 -10.39
C LEU A 359 -1.94 -26.94 -9.42
N LEU A 360 -0.91 -26.25 -8.94
CA LEU A 360 -0.12 -26.76 -7.83
C LEU A 360 -0.88 -26.55 -6.51
N GLU A 361 -0.87 -27.56 -5.70
CA GLU A 361 -1.27 -27.52 -4.29
C GLU A 361 -0.06 -27.74 -3.39
N CYS A 362 -0.11 -27.23 -2.18
CA CYS A 362 0.92 -27.49 -1.19
C CYS A 362 0.33 -27.80 0.18
N ALA A 363 1.12 -28.56 0.96
CA ALA A 363 0.82 -28.88 2.35
C ALA A 363 2.07 -28.64 3.22
N PHE A 364 1.83 -28.21 4.47
CA PHE A 364 2.85 -28.08 5.49
C PHE A 364 2.98 -29.40 6.29
N ASP A 365 4.21 -29.78 6.55
CA ASP A 365 4.51 -30.93 7.42
C ASP A 365 4.15 -30.66 8.89
#